data_1d2a8d8d2c755af94eee1663cd510d12
#
_entry.id   1d2a8d8d2c755af94eee1663cd510d12
#
_cell.length_a   1.000
_cell.length_b   1.000
_cell.length_c   1.000
_cell.angle_alpha   90.00
_cell.angle_beta   90.00
_cell.angle_gamma   90.00
#
_symmetry.space_group_name_H-M   'P 1'
#
loop_
_entity.id
_entity.type
_entity.pdbx_description
1 polymer ?
#
loop_
_entity_poly.entity_id
_entity_poly.type
_entity_poly.pdbx_seq_one_letter_code
_entity_poly.pdbx_strand_id
1 'polypeptide(L)'
;MYSDLKLTEDRPVYIQVKDYMKRLMLKGGLQAKQKLPSTRELSTLMKVSRSTVLLAYAELEDEGLIYAVKGKGNYVSASIETPEAAASWKLDWTTEVSEYAIQAEQYDLMKHGSGAERGEISFTSIAPDEKLFDLHNVKRAFLDRMSLEGEVLLNYGYAQGYRPLMNYLLRYMENKGVDLRGKDILITNGFTEGFDLVLGALRKKSGKALCENPTHHTAIKNLKLHQFHLTGVNMEPDGLDLKQLEHELEASPYDLAYLVPSYHNPTGIVTSPAKRVEIIRLMNKYEVPIIEDGFNEELRYSGSHVSP
;
A
#
# COMPACT_ATOMS: atom_id res chain seq x y z
N MET A 1 15.43 24.77 -27.07
CA MET A 1 15.42 23.29 -27.07
C MET A 1 16.52 22.70 -26.18
N TYR A 2 17.83 22.85 -26.47
CA TYR A 2 18.88 22.28 -25.61
C TYR A 2 19.19 23.12 -24.36
N SER A 3 18.75 24.36 -24.28
CA SER A 3 18.95 25.28 -23.16
C SER A 3 17.91 25.14 -22.03
N ASP A 4 16.91 24.28 -22.20
CA ASP A 4 15.77 24.20 -21.30
C ASP A 4 16.00 23.16 -20.16
N LEU A 5 17.15 22.51 -20.14
CA LEU A 5 17.55 21.58 -19.07
C LEU A 5 17.87 22.38 -17.80
N LYS A 6 17.09 22.13 -16.74
CA LYS A 6 17.40 22.59 -15.38
C LYS A 6 18.10 21.46 -14.64
N LEU A 7 19.36 21.69 -14.31
CA LEU A 7 20.18 20.74 -13.55
C LEU A 7 19.80 20.81 -12.07
N THR A 8 19.80 19.65 -11.41
CA THR A 8 19.55 19.48 -9.97
C THR A 8 20.81 18.84 -9.33
N GLU A 9 20.95 18.95 -8.01
CA GLU A 9 22.12 18.41 -7.29
C GLU A 9 21.91 16.94 -6.84
N ASP A 10 20.72 16.39 -7.00
CA ASP A 10 20.32 15.06 -6.50
C ASP A 10 20.83 13.90 -7.33
N ARG A 11 21.27 14.14 -8.60
CA ARG A 11 21.71 13.09 -9.51
C ARG A 11 22.92 13.53 -10.37
N PRO A 12 23.78 12.59 -10.80
CA PRO A 12 24.89 12.88 -11.68
C PRO A 12 24.44 13.64 -12.94
N VAL A 13 25.19 14.70 -13.31
CA VAL A 13 24.83 15.59 -14.41
C VAL A 13 24.72 14.86 -15.75
N TYR A 14 25.56 13.87 -16.00
CA TYR A 14 25.50 13.11 -17.27
C TYR A 14 24.19 12.30 -17.41
N ILE A 15 23.64 11.78 -16.30
CA ILE A 15 22.34 11.09 -16.29
C ILE A 15 21.22 12.08 -16.63
N GLN A 16 21.27 13.28 -16.09
CA GLN A 16 20.27 14.31 -16.36
C GLN A 16 20.31 14.76 -17.84
N VAL A 17 21.51 14.88 -18.41
CA VAL A 17 21.70 15.16 -19.84
C VAL A 17 21.17 14.01 -20.70
N LYS A 18 21.51 12.75 -20.36
CA LYS A 18 21.01 11.54 -21.02
C LYS A 18 19.47 11.51 -21.04
N ASP A 19 18.86 11.62 -19.86
CA ASP A 19 17.40 11.55 -19.72
C ASP A 19 16.69 12.70 -20.46
N TYR A 20 17.31 13.88 -20.51
CA TYR A 20 16.79 14.99 -21.27
C TYR A 20 16.82 14.75 -22.77
N MET A 21 17.95 14.26 -23.31
CA MET A 21 18.09 13.90 -24.70
C MET A 21 17.13 12.78 -25.11
N LYS A 22 17.02 11.75 -24.26
CA LYS A 22 16.06 10.65 -24.45
C LYS A 22 14.62 11.17 -24.53
N ARG A 23 14.22 12.08 -23.65
CA ARG A 23 12.89 12.73 -23.70
C ARG A 23 12.67 13.53 -24.98
N LEU A 24 13.70 14.24 -25.48
CA LEU A 24 13.59 14.97 -26.75
C LEU A 24 13.37 14.04 -27.94
N MET A 25 14.05 12.86 -27.93
CA MET A 25 13.86 11.83 -28.95
C MET A 25 12.46 11.22 -28.89
N LEU A 26 12.01 10.82 -27.71
CA LEU A 26 10.70 10.20 -27.50
C LEU A 26 9.53 11.15 -27.78
N LYS A 27 9.71 12.46 -27.55
CA LYS A 27 8.69 13.49 -27.85
C LYS A 27 8.73 14.01 -29.31
N GLY A 28 9.54 13.39 -30.17
CA GLY A 28 9.66 13.82 -31.57
C GLY A 28 10.42 15.13 -31.79
N GLY A 29 11.02 15.71 -30.74
CA GLY A 29 11.86 16.90 -30.84
C GLY A 29 13.21 16.64 -31.53
N LEU A 30 13.63 15.37 -31.60
CA LEU A 30 14.76 14.88 -32.37
C LEU A 30 14.27 13.71 -33.22
N GLN A 31 14.36 13.86 -34.55
CA GLN A 31 13.83 12.87 -35.48
C GLN A 31 14.81 11.70 -35.71
N ALA A 32 14.28 10.56 -36.11
CA ALA A 32 15.10 9.40 -36.53
C ALA A 32 16.08 9.81 -37.64
N LYS A 33 17.32 9.31 -37.57
CA LYS A 33 18.44 9.63 -38.46
C LYS A 33 18.89 11.10 -38.40
N GLN A 34 18.34 11.90 -37.52
CA GLN A 34 18.79 13.28 -37.35
C GLN A 34 20.18 13.31 -36.74
N LYS A 35 21.05 14.16 -37.27
CA LYS A 35 22.39 14.38 -36.74
C LYS A 35 22.30 15.15 -35.42
N LEU A 36 22.98 14.63 -34.40
CA LEU A 36 23.10 15.30 -33.11
C LEU A 36 24.24 16.32 -33.10
N PRO A 37 24.17 17.35 -32.22
CA PRO A 37 25.29 18.25 -32.01
C PRO A 37 26.55 17.46 -31.59
N SER A 38 27.72 17.92 -31.96
CA SER A 38 28.96 17.36 -31.44
C SER A 38 29.01 17.50 -29.91
N THR A 39 29.85 16.67 -29.28
CA THR A 39 30.01 16.75 -27.78
C THR A 39 30.49 18.14 -27.34
N ARG A 40 31.20 18.87 -28.19
CA ARG A 40 31.67 20.24 -27.93
C ARG A 40 30.51 21.25 -28.05
N GLU A 41 29.73 21.15 -29.11
CA GLU A 41 28.55 22.01 -29.32
C GLU A 41 27.51 21.80 -28.22
N LEU A 42 27.16 20.53 -27.91
CA LEU A 42 26.17 20.23 -26.90
C LEU A 42 26.61 20.70 -25.49
N SER A 43 27.92 20.53 -25.18
CA SER A 43 28.46 21.02 -23.89
C SER A 43 28.31 22.54 -23.73
N THR A 44 28.49 23.27 -24.81
CA THR A 44 28.32 24.72 -24.83
C THR A 44 26.83 25.10 -24.70
N LEU A 45 25.95 24.42 -25.42
CA LEU A 45 24.50 24.68 -25.41
C LEU A 45 23.86 24.39 -24.04
N MET A 46 24.29 23.31 -23.39
CA MET A 46 23.75 22.89 -22.09
C MET A 46 24.52 23.44 -20.90
N LYS A 47 25.64 24.15 -21.12
CA LYS A 47 26.53 24.68 -20.09
C LYS A 47 27.08 23.60 -19.14
N VAL A 48 27.43 22.45 -19.67
CA VAL A 48 28.00 21.32 -18.94
C VAL A 48 29.40 20.96 -19.48
N SER A 49 30.16 20.14 -18.75
CA SER A 49 31.48 19.71 -19.22
C SER A 49 31.37 18.82 -20.47
N ARG A 50 32.42 18.84 -21.35
CA ARG A 50 32.48 17.96 -22.52
C ARG A 50 32.49 16.47 -22.13
N SER A 51 33.14 16.13 -21.01
CA SER A 51 33.16 14.76 -20.48
C SER A 51 31.77 14.29 -20.05
N THR A 52 30.96 15.17 -19.49
CA THR A 52 29.56 14.90 -19.14
C THR A 52 28.73 14.52 -20.38
N VAL A 53 28.88 15.28 -21.46
CA VAL A 53 28.18 14.98 -22.74
C VAL A 53 28.71 13.69 -23.36
N LEU A 54 30.01 13.42 -23.27
CA LEU A 54 30.62 12.19 -23.79
C LEU A 54 30.01 10.95 -23.08
N LEU A 55 29.92 10.99 -21.75
CA LEU A 55 29.29 9.91 -20.98
C LEU A 55 27.80 9.77 -21.32
N ALA A 56 27.07 10.85 -21.43
CA ALA A 56 25.65 10.82 -21.79
C ALA A 56 25.44 10.20 -23.19
N TYR A 57 26.31 10.52 -24.15
CA TYR A 57 26.25 9.94 -25.50
C TYR A 57 26.63 8.45 -25.52
N ALA A 58 27.62 8.05 -24.73
CA ALA A 58 27.99 6.63 -24.61
C ALA A 58 26.79 5.81 -24.04
N GLU A 59 26.14 6.27 -22.98
CA GLU A 59 24.96 5.63 -22.42
C GLU A 59 23.79 5.57 -23.43
N LEU A 60 23.55 6.65 -24.19
CA LEU A 60 22.51 6.65 -25.22
C LEU A 60 22.82 5.70 -26.38
N GLU A 61 24.11 5.51 -26.70
CA GLU A 61 24.56 4.55 -27.71
C GLU A 61 24.41 3.13 -27.20
N ASP A 62 24.76 2.85 -25.94
CA ASP A 62 24.56 1.55 -25.30
C ASP A 62 23.08 1.18 -25.19
N GLU A 63 22.20 2.17 -24.95
CA GLU A 63 20.75 2.00 -25.02
C GLU A 63 20.21 1.86 -26.47
N GLY A 64 21.04 1.95 -27.49
CA GLY A 64 20.63 1.86 -28.90
C GLY A 64 19.84 3.04 -29.42
N LEU A 65 19.77 4.15 -28.67
CA LEU A 65 18.99 5.35 -29.02
C LEU A 65 19.74 6.25 -30.02
N ILE A 66 21.07 6.17 -30.05
CA ILE A 66 21.91 6.86 -31.02
C ILE A 66 22.94 5.90 -31.57
N TYR A 67 23.57 6.28 -32.67
CA TYR A 67 24.71 5.55 -33.27
C TYR A 67 25.77 6.51 -33.80
N ALA A 68 27.03 6.12 -33.68
CA ALA A 68 28.14 6.90 -34.18
C ALA A 68 28.49 6.54 -35.64
N VAL A 69 28.74 7.54 -36.47
CA VAL A 69 29.27 7.38 -37.81
C VAL A 69 30.67 7.96 -37.84
N LYS A 70 31.65 7.12 -38.11
CA LYS A 70 33.09 7.50 -38.13
C LYS A 70 33.32 8.74 -39.00
N GLY A 71 33.86 9.80 -38.43
CA GLY A 71 34.16 11.06 -39.12
C GLY A 71 32.95 11.96 -39.38
N LYS A 72 31.72 11.54 -39.08
CA LYS A 72 30.49 12.32 -39.37
C LYS A 72 29.74 12.73 -38.12
N GLY A 73 29.95 12.06 -36.97
CA GLY A 73 29.29 12.36 -35.67
C GLY A 73 28.22 11.37 -35.29
N ASN A 74 27.41 11.72 -34.27
CA ASN A 74 26.33 10.89 -33.71
C ASN A 74 24.98 11.22 -34.36
N TYR A 75 24.15 10.20 -34.51
CA TYR A 75 22.83 10.26 -35.12
C TYR A 75 21.80 9.54 -34.28
N VAL A 76 20.58 10.02 -34.32
CA VAL A 76 19.42 9.36 -33.68
C VAL A 76 19.14 8.03 -34.40
N SER A 77 18.96 6.93 -33.66
CA SER A 77 18.66 5.61 -34.23
C SER A 77 17.33 5.60 -34.96
N ALA A 78 17.22 4.78 -36.00
CA ALA A 78 15.96 4.61 -36.74
C ALA A 78 14.91 3.81 -36.00
N SER A 79 15.33 3.06 -34.98
CA SER A 79 14.46 2.22 -34.11
C SER A 79 13.82 2.97 -32.95
N ILE A 80 13.98 4.28 -32.85
CA ILE A 80 13.20 5.07 -31.87
C ILE A 80 11.77 5.14 -32.41
N GLU A 81 10.89 4.36 -31.81
CA GLU A 81 9.47 4.50 -32.02
C GLU A 81 9.06 5.89 -31.57
N THR A 82 8.77 6.76 -32.57
CA THR A 82 8.17 8.06 -32.28
C THR A 82 6.79 7.86 -31.67
N PRO A 83 6.26 8.82 -30.89
CA PRO A 83 4.89 8.75 -30.38
C PRO A 83 3.83 8.44 -31.45
N GLU A 84 4.12 8.70 -32.72
CA GLU A 84 3.25 8.32 -33.87
C GLU A 84 3.27 6.82 -34.15
N ALA A 85 4.38 6.11 -33.91
CA ALA A 85 4.42 4.65 -34.01
C ALA A 85 3.80 3.99 -32.77
N ALA A 86 3.93 4.62 -31.58
CA ALA A 86 3.19 4.26 -30.37
C ALA A 86 1.70 4.60 -30.47
N ALA A 87 1.31 5.55 -31.34
CA ALA A 87 -0.08 5.88 -31.63
C ALA A 87 -0.85 4.79 -32.38
N SER A 88 -0.21 3.68 -32.75
CA SER A 88 -0.89 2.50 -33.28
C SER A 88 -1.62 1.68 -32.21
N TRP A 89 -1.33 1.91 -30.91
CA TRP A 89 -2.11 1.37 -29.80
C TRP A 89 -3.43 2.15 -29.72
N LYS A 90 -4.49 1.59 -30.29
CA LYS A 90 -5.85 2.14 -30.23
C LYS A 90 -6.50 1.98 -28.84
N LEU A 91 -5.74 1.48 -27.85
CA LEU A 91 -6.26 1.23 -26.52
C LEU A 91 -6.23 2.55 -25.71
N ASP A 92 -7.40 3.03 -25.39
CA ASP A 92 -7.56 4.13 -24.43
C ASP A 92 -7.66 3.55 -23.02
N TRP A 93 -6.55 3.63 -22.27
CA TRP A 93 -6.49 3.11 -20.90
C TRP A 93 -7.51 3.75 -19.96
N THR A 94 -8.05 4.92 -20.28
CA THR A 94 -9.09 5.56 -19.45
C THR A 94 -10.43 4.84 -19.55
N THR A 95 -10.69 4.14 -20.66
CA THR A 95 -11.90 3.35 -20.88
C THR A 95 -11.76 1.90 -20.42
N GLU A 96 -10.52 1.44 -20.19
CA GLU A 96 -10.21 0.06 -19.77
C GLU A 96 -10.16 -0.11 -18.25
N VAL A 97 -10.40 0.97 -17.50
CA VAL A 97 -10.44 0.91 -16.03
C VAL A 97 -11.71 0.21 -15.58
N SER A 98 -11.57 -0.85 -14.78
CA SER A 98 -12.71 -1.60 -14.26
C SER A 98 -13.55 -0.77 -13.28
N GLU A 99 -14.83 -1.08 -13.18
CA GLU A 99 -15.73 -0.48 -12.19
C GLU A 99 -15.20 -0.66 -10.76
N TYR A 100 -14.60 -1.81 -10.46
CA TYR A 100 -13.92 -2.06 -9.18
C TYR A 100 -12.83 -1.02 -8.87
N ALA A 101 -11.99 -0.69 -9.84
CA ALA A 101 -10.92 0.30 -9.64
C ALA A 101 -11.48 1.73 -9.46
N ILE A 102 -12.54 2.08 -10.19
CA ILE A 102 -13.24 3.37 -10.05
C ILE A 102 -13.85 3.48 -8.65
N GLN A 103 -14.55 2.44 -8.20
CA GLN A 103 -15.14 2.41 -6.86
C GLN A 103 -14.07 2.43 -5.76
N ALA A 104 -12.95 1.71 -5.96
CA ALA A 104 -11.83 1.72 -5.01
C ALA A 104 -11.23 3.11 -4.83
N GLU A 105 -11.18 3.91 -5.88
CA GLU A 105 -10.74 5.31 -5.81
C GLU A 105 -11.78 6.20 -5.12
N GLN A 106 -13.06 6.04 -5.44
CA GLN A 106 -14.16 6.82 -4.82
C GLN A 106 -14.30 6.57 -3.31
N TYR A 107 -14.06 5.34 -2.85
CA TYR A 107 -14.15 4.99 -1.44
C TYR A 107 -12.89 5.31 -0.65
N ASP A 108 -11.85 5.85 -1.29
CA ASP A 108 -10.59 6.19 -0.62
C ASP A 108 -10.67 7.57 0.03
N LEU A 109 -11.19 7.63 1.24
CA LEU A 109 -11.36 8.87 1.98
C LEU A 109 -10.03 9.57 2.31
N MET A 110 -8.93 8.81 2.39
CA MET A 110 -7.60 9.37 2.73
C MET A 110 -6.93 10.07 1.54
N LYS A 111 -7.27 9.67 0.31
CA LYS A 111 -6.70 10.26 -0.91
C LYS A 111 -7.15 11.72 -1.13
N HIS A 112 -8.29 12.08 -0.58
CA HIS A 112 -8.90 13.41 -0.72
C HIS A 112 -8.58 14.35 0.45
N GLY A 113 -7.79 13.91 1.45
CA GLY A 113 -7.32 14.75 2.53
C GLY A 113 -6.29 15.77 2.05
N SER A 114 -6.48 17.06 2.36
CA SER A 114 -5.44 18.07 2.19
C SER A 114 -4.26 17.71 3.10
N GLY A 115 -3.04 17.74 2.57
CA GLY A 115 -1.84 17.61 3.41
C GLY A 115 -1.85 18.68 4.52
N ALA A 116 -1.29 18.33 5.69
CA ALA A 116 -1.20 19.27 6.81
C ALA A 116 -0.42 20.53 6.39
N GLU A 117 -0.94 21.71 6.72
CA GLU A 117 -0.24 22.98 6.51
C GLU A 117 0.96 23.10 7.47
N ARG A 118 1.91 23.98 7.14
CA ARG A 118 3.10 24.19 7.96
C ARG A 118 2.74 24.67 9.38
N GLY A 119 3.02 23.83 10.39
CA GLY A 119 2.72 24.11 11.81
C GLY A 119 1.42 23.46 12.29
N GLU A 120 0.70 22.76 11.43
CA GLU A 120 -0.45 21.98 11.78
C GLU A 120 -0.05 20.58 12.27
N ILE A 121 -0.65 20.09 13.35
CA ILE A 121 -0.48 18.72 13.83
C ILE A 121 -1.56 17.85 13.20
N SER A 122 -1.17 17.00 12.25
CA SER A 122 -2.10 16.09 11.59
C SER A 122 -2.31 14.81 12.41
N PHE A 123 -3.58 14.44 12.62
CA PHE A 123 -4.00 13.17 13.21
C PHE A 123 -4.54 12.18 12.16
N THR A 124 -4.28 12.42 10.88
CA THR A 124 -4.78 11.57 9.79
C THR A 124 -3.90 10.35 9.52
N SER A 125 -2.67 10.32 10.06
CA SER A 125 -1.75 9.20 9.92
C SER A 125 -1.54 8.49 11.25
N ILE A 126 -1.58 7.16 11.23
CA ILE A 126 -1.20 6.28 12.35
C ILE A 126 0.25 5.82 12.28
N ALA A 127 1.03 6.31 11.30
CA ALA A 127 2.44 5.97 11.19
C ALA A 127 3.21 6.54 12.39
N PRO A 128 3.97 5.73 13.14
CA PRO A 128 4.82 6.23 14.21
C PRO A 128 5.94 7.10 13.65
N ASP A 129 6.47 8.01 14.49
CA ASP A 129 7.66 8.80 14.12
C ASP A 129 8.81 7.85 13.79
N GLU A 130 9.41 8.00 12.61
CA GLU A 130 10.51 7.18 12.11
C GLU A 130 11.73 7.16 13.03
N LYS A 131 11.92 8.21 13.88
CA LYS A 131 12.99 8.31 14.87
C LYS A 131 12.80 7.39 16.06
N LEU A 132 11.60 6.84 16.26
CA LEU A 132 11.30 5.91 17.36
C LEU A 132 11.71 4.46 17.03
N PHE A 133 12.07 4.16 15.78
CA PHE A 133 12.47 2.81 15.39
C PHE A 133 13.89 2.48 15.89
N ASP A 134 14.03 1.34 16.56
CA ASP A 134 15.35 0.79 16.97
C ASP A 134 16.05 0.14 15.77
N LEU A 135 16.61 0.97 14.89
CA LEU A 135 17.30 0.52 13.67
C LEU A 135 18.49 -0.41 13.99
N HIS A 136 19.13 -0.27 15.15
CA HIS A 136 20.25 -1.12 15.54
C HIS A 136 19.80 -2.55 15.77
N ASN A 137 18.76 -2.77 16.56
CA ASN A 137 18.22 -4.09 16.84
C ASN A 137 17.55 -4.71 15.61
N VAL A 138 16.85 -3.93 14.80
CA VAL A 138 16.26 -4.40 13.53
C VAL A 138 17.36 -4.90 12.59
N LYS A 139 18.44 -4.11 12.40
CA LYS A 139 19.58 -4.50 11.56
C LYS A 139 20.24 -5.80 12.09
N ARG A 140 20.47 -5.87 13.41
CA ARG A 140 21.06 -7.06 14.02
C ARG A 140 20.19 -8.31 13.80
N ALA A 141 18.89 -8.22 14.08
CA ALA A 141 17.97 -9.32 13.89
C ALA A 141 17.92 -9.81 12.43
N PHE A 142 17.97 -8.86 11.48
CA PHE A 142 18.03 -9.19 10.05
C PHE A 142 19.31 -9.94 9.68
N LEU A 143 20.48 -9.44 10.14
CA LEU A 143 21.78 -10.08 9.85
C LEU A 143 21.88 -11.45 10.51
N ASP A 144 21.39 -11.62 11.74
CA ASP A 144 21.35 -12.91 12.45
C ASP A 144 20.51 -13.94 11.65
N ARG A 145 19.34 -13.53 11.18
CA ARG A 145 18.48 -14.42 10.36
C ARG A 145 19.10 -14.73 9.01
N MET A 146 19.67 -13.75 8.33
CA MET A 146 20.38 -13.97 7.06
C MET A 146 21.56 -14.94 7.21
N SER A 147 22.30 -14.85 8.31
CA SER A 147 23.43 -15.74 8.57
C SER A 147 22.99 -17.19 8.87
N LEU A 148 21.83 -17.37 9.49
CA LEU A 148 21.33 -18.69 9.89
C LEU A 148 20.51 -19.38 8.78
N GLU A 149 19.75 -18.63 8.02
CA GLU A 149 18.70 -19.14 7.12
C GLU A 149 18.66 -18.39 5.78
N GLY A 150 19.77 -17.78 5.37
CA GLY A 150 19.82 -16.91 4.18
C GLY A 150 19.32 -17.59 2.90
N GLU A 151 19.62 -18.86 2.70
CA GLU A 151 19.14 -19.62 1.55
C GLU A 151 17.61 -19.77 1.54
N VAL A 152 17.00 -19.99 2.71
CA VAL A 152 15.55 -20.11 2.87
C VAL A 152 14.88 -18.75 2.69
N LEU A 153 15.46 -17.69 3.26
CA LEU A 153 14.90 -16.33 3.18
C LEU A 153 14.97 -15.72 1.78
N LEU A 154 15.93 -16.14 0.96
CA LEU A 154 16.09 -15.69 -0.42
C LEU A 154 15.33 -16.54 -1.44
N ASN A 155 14.65 -17.59 -0.99
CA ASN A 155 13.86 -18.47 -1.84
C ASN A 155 12.35 -18.13 -1.71
N TYR A 156 11.51 -18.82 -2.49
CA TYR A 156 10.05 -18.73 -2.35
C TYR A 156 9.63 -19.14 -0.94
N GLY A 157 8.80 -18.30 -0.31
CA GLY A 157 8.19 -18.58 0.99
C GLY A 157 7.06 -19.60 0.91
N TYR A 158 6.55 -19.98 2.07
CA TYR A 158 5.34 -20.79 2.17
C TYR A 158 4.10 -19.90 2.03
N ALA A 159 3.07 -20.38 1.35
CA ALA A 159 1.83 -19.62 1.11
C ALA A 159 1.14 -19.13 2.40
N GLN A 160 1.23 -19.88 3.49
CA GLN A 160 0.69 -19.48 4.79
C GLN A 160 1.61 -18.54 5.58
N GLY A 161 2.89 -18.47 5.22
CA GLY A 161 3.88 -17.66 5.93
C GLY A 161 5.03 -18.48 6.53
N TYR A 162 6.00 -17.77 7.09
CA TYR A 162 7.20 -18.34 7.69
C TYR A 162 6.88 -19.10 8.98
N ARG A 163 7.09 -20.39 8.98
CA ARG A 163 6.67 -21.31 10.07
C ARG A 163 7.16 -20.90 11.47
N PRO A 164 8.42 -20.50 11.68
CA PRO A 164 8.87 -20.05 13.00
C PRO A 164 8.10 -18.82 13.52
N LEU A 165 7.75 -17.87 12.64
CA LEU A 165 6.92 -16.71 12.98
C LEU A 165 5.51 -17.15 13.36
N MET A 166 4.89 -18.02 12.56
CA MET A 166 3.54 -18.54 12.85
C MET A 166 3.50 -19.24 14.23
N ASN A 167 4.48 -20.08 14.53
CA ASN A 167 4.59 -20.76 15.82
C ASN A 167 4.79 -19.78 16.99
N TYR A 168 5.53 -18.71 16.78
CA TYR A 168 5.69 -17.64 17.77
C TYR A 168 4.36 -16.92 18.01
N LEU A 169 3.66 -16.54 16.96
CA LEU A 169 2.38 -15.84 17.03
C LEU A 169 1.28 -16.70 17.65
N LEU A 170 1.25 -18.02 17.37
CA LEU A 170 0.31 -18.93 18.05
C LEU A 170 0.52 -18.91 19.56
N ARG A 171 1.76 -19.07 20.03
CA ARG A 171 2.06 -18.98 21.46
C ARG A 171 1.74 -17.61 22.06
N TYR A 172 1.99 -16.55 21.29
CA TYR A 172 1.64 -15.19 21.69
C TYR A 172 0.13 -15.03 21.89
N MET A 173 -0.70 -15.56 20.99
CA MET A 173 -2.16 -15.52 21.10
C MET A 173 -2.67 -16.40 22.26
N GLU A 174 -2.06 -17.56 22.48
CA GLU A 174 -2.37 -18.42 23.64
C GLU A 174 -2.14 -17.68 24.95
N ASN A 175 -1.00 -16.96 25.07
CA ASN A 175 -0.68 -16.16 26.25
C ASN A 175 -1.67 -14.99 26.46
N LYS A 176 -2.36 -14.56 25.41
CA LYS A 176 -3.46 -13.57 25.47
C LYS A 176 -4.82 -14.19 25.84
N GLY A 177 -4.89 -15.50 26.05
CA GLY A 177 -6.10 -16.22 26.44
C GLY A 177 -6.90 -16.80 25.26
N VAL A 178 -6.36 -16.78 24.04
CA VAL A 178 -7.04 -17.38 22.88
C VAL A 178 -6.94 -18.89 22.92
N ASP A 179 -8.06 -19.60 22.85
CA ASP A 179 -8.10 -21.05 22.66
C ASP A 179 -7.65 -21.41 21.22
N LEU A 180 -6.53 -22.08 21.09
CA LEU A 180 -5.93 -22.44 19.80
C LEU A 180 -6.46 -23.72 19.16
N ARG A 181 -7.36 -24.45 19.81
CA ARG A 181 -7.90 -25.72 19.29
C ARG A 181 -8.62 -25.51 17.96
N GLY A 182 -8.14 -26.17 16.92
CA GLY A 182 -8.69 -26.07 15.57
C GLY A 182 -8.46 -24.72 14.87
N LYS A 183 -7.53 -23.90 15.38
CA LYS A 183 -7.16 -22.58 14.82
C LYS A 183 -5.77 -22.64 14.18
N ASP A 184 -5.58 -21.80 13.16
CA ASP A 184 -4.31 -21.63 12.46
C ASP A 184 -4.08 -20.14 12.17
N ILE A 185 -2.89 -19.80 11.64
CA ILE A 185 -2.49 -18.45 11.29
C ILE A 185 -2.12 -18.39 9.81
N LEU A 186 -2.54 -17.32 9.16
CA LEU A 186 -2.11 -16.93 7.85
C LEU A 186 -1.38 -15.58 7.95
N ILE A 187 -0.16 -15.51 7.42
CA ILE A 187 0.60 -14.25 7.34
C ILE A 187 0.26 -13.56 6.02
N THR A 188 -0.09 -12.29 6.11
CA THR A 188 -0.48 -11.46 4.96
C THR A 188 0.31 -10.15 4.92
N ASN A 189 0.28 -9.43 3.80
CA ASN A 189 0.89 -8.12 3.64
C ASN A 189 0.01 -7.01 4.26
N GLY A 190 -0.22 -7.14 5.56
CA GLY A 190 -1.02 -6.19 6.34
C GLY A 190 -2.52 -6.47 6.32
N PHE A 191 -3.26 -5.56 6.96
CA PHE A 191 -4.70 -5.67 7.20
C PHE A 191 -5.52 -5.86 5.91
N THR A 192 -5.24 -5.03 4.89
CA THR A 192 -6.07 -5.01 3.67
C THR A 192 -6.09 -6.36 2.96
N GLU A 193 -4.94 -7.02 2.78
CA GLU A 193 -4.87 -8.34 2.16
C GLU A 193 -5.57 -9.41 3.02
N GLY A 194 -5.30 -9.42 4.34
CA GLY A 194 -5.93 -10.38 5.24
C GLY A 194 -7.45 -10.22 5.25
N PHE A 195 -7.94 -9.00 5.28
CA PHE A 195 -9.36 -8.69 5.29
C PHE A 195 -10.02 -9.06 3.96
N ASP A 196 -9.40 -8.73 2.82
CA ASP A 196 -9.85 -9.10 1.48
C ASP A 196 -10.01 -10.63 1.34
N LEU A 197 -9.01 -11.40 1.80
CA LEU A 197 -9.06 -12.86 1.80
C LEU A 197 -10.22 -13.41 2.63
N VAL A 198 -10.44 -12.87 3.84
CA VAL A 198 -11.55 -13.29 4.70
C VAL A 198 -12.89 -12.97 4.06
N LEU A 199 -13.06 -11.76 3.51
CA LEU A 199 -14.29 -11.37 2.82
C LEU A 199 -14.56 -12.21 1.59
N GLY A 200 -13.51 -12.57 0.84
CA GLY A 200 -13.60 -13.48 -0.31
C GLY A 200 -13.95 -14.92 0.06
N ALA A 201 -13.52 -15.39 1.24
CA ALA A 201 -13.78 -16.74 1.73
C ALA A 201 -15.18 -16.90 2.32
N LEU A 202 -15.77 -15.85 2.87
CA LEU A 202 -17.09 -15.91 3.50
C LEU A 202 -18.20 -16.00 2.45
N ARG A 203 -19.10 -16.96 2.63
CA ARG A 203 -20.27 -17.08 1.78
C ARG A 203 -21.30 -16.01 2.14
N LYS A 204 -21.62 -15.15 1.17
CA LYS A 204 -22.69 -14.19 1.33
C LYS A 204 -24.06 -14.85 1.21
N LYS A 205 -24.91 -14.61 2.18
CA LYS A 205 -26.31 -15.05 2.20
C LYS A 205 -27.26 -13.85 2.07
N SER A 206 -26.93 -12.75 2.78
CA SER A 206 -27.74 -11.52 2.83
C SER A 206 -27.08 -10.33 2.14
N GLY A 207 -25.77 -10.37 1.97
CA GLY A 207 -24.96 -9.23 1.49
C GLY A 207 -24.87 -8.09 2.51
N LYS A 208 -25.13 -8.34 3.81
CA LYS A 208 -25.10 -7.34 4.86
C LYS A 208 -23.99 -7.58 5.85
N ALA A 209 -23.31 -6.51 6.24
CA ALA A 209 -22.31 -6.51 7.29
C ALA A 209 -22.65 -5.47 8.36
N LEU A 210 -22.44 -5.86 9.61
CA LEU A 210 -22.60 -5.00 10.77
C LEU A 210 -21.24 -4.44 11.20
N CYS A 211 -21.17 -3.19 11.60
CA CYS A 211 -19.95 -2.58 12.12
C CYS A 211 -20.27 -1.51 13.18
N GLU A 212 -19.25 -1.07 13.88
CA GLU A 212 -19.32 0.08 14.78
C GLU A 212 -19.58 1.37 13.99
N ASN A 213 -20.21 2.35 14.61
CA ASN A 213 -20.43 3.68 14.04
C ASN A 213 -19.92 4.76 15.03
N PRO A 214 -18.79 5.45 14.70
CA PRO A 214 -17.93 5.30 13.50
C PRO A 214 -17.09 4.02 13.51
N THR A 215 -16.42 3.69 12.37
CA THR A 215 -15.47 2.59 12.29
C THR A 215 -14.32 2.89 11.28
N HIS A 216 -13.37 1.99 11.17
CA HIS A 216 -12.17 2.17 10.37
C HIS A 216 -12.48 2.31 8.87
N HIS A 217 -12.04 3.42 8.25
CA HIS A 217 -12.36 3.77 6.86
C HIS A 217 -11.89 2.73 5.83
N THR A 218 -10.73 2.08 6.06
CA THR A 218 -10.23 1.03 5.16
C THR A 218 -11.13 -0.21 5.21
N ALA A 219 -11.68 -0.56 6.37
CA ALA A 219 -12.64 -1.64 6.48
C ALA A 219 -13.93 -1.32 5.71
N ILE A 220 -14.45 -0.09 5.85
CA ILE A 220 -15.62 0.39 5.09
C ILE A 220 -15.36 0.26 3.58
N LYS A 221 -14.18 0.72 3.10
CA LYS A 221 -13.79 0.63 1.69
C LYS A 221 -13.84 -0.82 1.20
N ASN A 222 -13.17 -1.74 1.90
CA ASN A 222 -13.10 -3.14 1.50
C ASN A 222 -14.47 -3.82 1.53
N LEU A 223 -15.27 -3.62 2.57
CA LEU A 223 -16.63 -4.16 2.66
C LEU A 223 -17.50 -3.69 1.49
N LYS A 224 -17.43 -2.40 1.13
CA LYS A 224 -18.16 -1.86 -0.03
C LYS A 224 -17.66 -2.43 -1.36
N LEU A 225 -16.34 -2.60 -1.55
CA LEU A 225 -15.78 -3.24 -2.74
C LEU A 225 -16.24 -4.69 -2.88
N HIS A 226 -16.39 -5.39 -1.76
CA HIS A 226 -17.03 -6.71 -1.71
C HIS A 226 -18.55 -6.65 -1.77
N GLN A 227 -19.16 -5.49 -2.05
CA GLN A 227 -20.60 -5.30 -2.23
C GLN A 227 -21.43 -5.64 -0.97
N PHE A 228 -20.89 -5.39 0.22
CA PHE A 228 -21.69 -5.46 1.45
C PHE A 228 -22.47 -4.17 1.69
N HIS A 229 -23.72 -4.31 2.09
CA HIS A 229 -24.52 -3.23 2.68
C HIS A 229 -24.16 -3.11 4.16
N LEU A 230 -23.68 -1.93 4.57
CA LEU A 230 -23.20 -1.71 5.93
C LEU A 230 -24.32 -1.18 6.84
N THR A 231 -24.43 -1.78 8.02
CA THR A 231 -25.25 -1.27 9.12
C THR A 231 -24.33 -0.89 10.28
N GLY A 232 -24.36 0.38 10.69
CA GLY A 232 -23.58 0.90 11.79
C GLY A 232 -24.35 0.84 13.11
N VAL A 233 -23.74 0.28 14.15
CA VAL A 233 -24.24 0.32 15.54
C VAL A 233 -23.48 1.39 16.30
N ASN A 234 -24.18 2.28 17.00
CA ASN A 234 -23.57 3.39 17.71
C ASN A 234 -22.65 2.92 18.85
N MET A 235 -21.64 3.74 19.11
CA MET A 235 -20.70 3.52 20.21
C MET A 235 -21.16 4.26 21.45
N GLU A 236 -21.14 3.57 22.59
CA GLU A 236 -21.25 4.12 23.94
C GLU A 236 -19.84 4.26 24.56
N PRO A 237 -19.65 4.95 25.70
CA PRO A 237 -18.33 5.14 26.30
C PRO A 237 -17.53 3.86 26.62
N ASP A 238 -18.18 2.71 26.71
CA ASP A 238 -17.62 1.41 27.06
C ASP A 238 -17.85 0.32 26.00
N GLY A 239 -18.15 0.71 24.76
CA GLY A 239 -18.33 -0.19 23.61
C GLY A 239 -19.64 0.03 22.85
N LEU A 240 -20.12 -0.96 22.12
CA LEU A 240 -21.34 -0.88 21.32
C LEU A 240 -22.60 -0.65 22.17
N ASP A 241 -23.58 0.04 21.59
CA ASP A 241 -24.96 0.04 22.10
C ASP A 241 -25.60 -1.34 21.89
N LEU A 242 -25.67 -2.12 22.96
CA LEU A 242 -26.19 -3.49 22.93
C LEU A 242 -27.67 -3.57 22.56
N LYS A 243 -28.45 -2.56 22.89
CA LYS A 243 -29.88 -2.54 22.55
C LYS A 243 -30.08 -2.33 21.07
N GLN A 244 -29.33 -1.38 20.50
CA GLN A 244 -29.33 -1.19 19.04
C GLN A 244 -28.81 -2.43 18.34
N LEU A 245 -27.73 -3.04 18.84
CA LEU A 245 -27.17 -4.26 18.28
C LEU A 245 -28.21 -5.39 18.24
N GLU A 246 -28.88 -5.68 19.34
CA GLU A 246 -29.89 -6.75 19.40
C GLU A 246 -31.07 -6.43 18.46
N HIS A 247 -31.53 -5.18 18.42
CA HIS A 247 -32.59 -4.75 17.50
C HIS A 247 -32.24 -4.97 16.03
N GLU A 248 -31.00 -4.62 15.61
CA GLU A 248 -30.54 -4.83 14.25
C GLU A 248 -30.46 -6.32 13.89
N LEU A 249 -29.93 -7.13 14.80
CA LEU A 249 -29.83 -8.59 14.62
C LEU A 249 -31.20 -9.27 14.55
N GLU A 250 -32.20 -8.75 15.26
CA GLU A 250 -33.61 -9.23 15.18
C GLU A 250 -34.28 -8.84 13.86
N ALA A 251 -33.98 -7.64 13.37
CA ALA A 251 -34.63 -7.07 12.19
C ALA A 251 -34.20 -7.71 10.88
N SER A 252 -32.96 -8.21 10.78
CA SER A 252 -32.45 -8.78 9.53
C SER A 252 -31.20 -9.66 9.73
N PRO A 253 -30.98 -10.66 8.82
CA PRO A 253 -29.78 -11.47 8.85
C PRO A 253 -28.56 -10.68 8.37
N TYR A 254 -27.41 -10.94 9.00
CA TYR A 254 -26.09 -10.41 8.63
C TYR A 254 -25.14 -11.56 8.27
N ASP A 255 -24.23 -11.32 7.33
CA ASP A 255 -23.23 -12.33 6.92
C ASP A 255 -21.98 -12.28 7.82
N LEU A 256 -21.70 -11.11 8.41
CA LEU A 256 -20.60 -10.89 9.32
C LEU A 256 -20.78 -9.60 10.14
N ALA A 257 -20.01 -9.50 11.24
CA ALA A 257 -19.75 -8.26 11.96
C ALA A 257 -18.24 -7.96 11.92
N TYR A 258 -17.87 -6.69 11.66
CA TYR A 258 -16.51 -6.18 11.79
C TYR A 258 -16.43 -5.28 13.00
N LEU A 259 -15.55 -5.60 13.96
CA LEU A 259 -15.43 -4.92 15.24
C LEU A 259 -13.98 -4.63 15.60
N VAL A 260 -13.73 -3.48 16.25
CA VAL A 260 -12.43 -3.05 16.79
C VAL A 260 -12.56 -2.87 18.30
N PRO A 261 -12.63 -3.94 19.11
CA PRO A 261 -13.02 -3.84 20.53
C PRO A 261 -11.92 -3.28 21.43
N SER A 262 -10.67 -3.19 20.95
CA SER A 262 -9.53 -2.68 21.71
C SER A 262 -8.96 -1.44 21.07
N TYR A 263 -8.97 -0.31 21.81
CA TYR A 263 -8.43 0.98 21.33
C TYR A 263 -9.00 1.38 19.98
N HIS A 264 -10.32 1.35 19.91
CA HIS A 264 -11.13 1.53 18.70
C HIS A 264 -10.67 2.71 17.83
N ASN A 265 -10.52 2.46 16.54
CA ASN A 265 -10.23 3.50 15.56
C ASN A 265 -11.55 3.97 14.88
N PRO A 266 -11.99 5.25 15.07
CA PRO A 266 -11.18 6.39 15.51
C PRO A 266 -11.41 6.85 16.97
N THR A 267 -12.22 6.20 17.79
CA THR A 267 -12.71 6.76 19.07
C THR A 267 -11.77 6.54 20.26
N GLY A 268 -10.84 5.57 20.19
CA GLY A 268 -9.99 5.16 21.30
C GLY A 268 -10.71 4.34 22.39
N ILE A 269 -11.99 4.05 22.23
CA ILE A 269 -12.79 3.28 23.19
C ILE A 269 -12.26 1.86 23.31
N VAL A 270 -12.27 1.31 24.52
CA VAL A 270 -12.03 -0.10 24.80
C VAL A 270 -13.35 -0.72 25.26
N THR A 271 -13.84 -1.70 24.52
CA THR A 271 -15.07 -2.41 24.85
C THR A 271 -14.90 -3.16 26.17
N SER A 272 -15.80 -2.91 27.12
CA SER A 272 -15.76 -3.49 28.45
C SER A 272 -15.89 -5.03 28.41
N PRO A 273 -15.30 -5.77 29.36
CA PRO A 273 -15.42 -7.23 29.40
C PRO A 273 -16.87 -7.72 29.42
N ALA A 274 -17.75 -7.01 30.13
CA ALA A 274 -19.17 -7.35 30.19
C ALA A 274 -19.85 -7.24 28.82
N LYS A 275 -19.55 -6.15 28.06
CA LYS A 275 -20.09 -5.98 26.72
C LYS A 275 -19.51 -6.99 25.72
N ARG A 276 -18.22 -7.37 25.83
CA ARG A 276 -17.64 -8.42 24.98
C ARG A 276 -18.39 -9.73 25.10
N VAL A 277 -18.64 -10.16 26.35
CA VAL A 277 -19.42 -11.38 26.63
C VAL A 277 -20.82 -11.30 26.01
N GLU A 278 -21.48 -10.16 26.14
CA GLU A 278 -22.84 -9.98 25.62
C GLU A 278 -22.86 -9.90 24.09
N ILE A 279 -21.88 -9.24 23.47
CA ILE A 279 -21.72 -9.21 22.01
C ILE A 279 -21.55 -10.63 21.48
N ILE A 280 -20.66 -11.44 22.07
CA ILE A 280 -20.46 -12.83 21.65
C ILE A 280 -21.75 -13.63 21.84
N ARG A 281 -22.49 -13.44 22.95
CA ARG A 281 -23.77 -14.11 23.18
C ARG A 281 -24.78 -13.79 22.08
N LEU A 282 -24.91 -12.52 21.72
CA LEU A 282 -25.82 -12.06 20.68
C LEU A 282 -25.40 -12.59 19.29
N MET A 283 -24.12 -12.48 18.95
CA MET A 283 -23.61 -12.96 17.66
C MET A 283 -23.80 -14.47 17.50
N ASN A 284 -23.58 -15.26 18.57
CA ASN A 284 -23.87 -16.69 18.55
C ASN A 284 -25.37 -16.99 18.43
N LYS A 285 -26.23 -16.24 19.13
CA LYS A 285 -27.70 -16.40 19.04
C LYS A 285 -28.21 -16.24 17.60
N TYR A 286 -27.62 -15.28 16.86
CA TYR A 286 -28.03 -14.96 15.48
C TYR A 286 -27.11 -15.54 14.41
N GLU A 287 -26.12 -16.38 14.79
CA GLU A 287 -25.18 -17.07 13.90
C GLU A 287 -24.36 -16.10 13.01
N VAL A 288 -23.98 -14.93 13.55
CA VAL A 288 -23.18 -13.94 12.83
C VAL A 288 -21.71 -14.07 13.21
N PRO A 289 -20.82 -14.43 12.27
CA PRO A 289 -19.38 -14.48 12.55
C PRO A 289 -18.82 -13.07 12.79
N ILE A 290 -17.86 -12.96 13.71
CA ILE A 290 -17.15 -11.72 14.03
C ILE A 290 -15.77 -11.73 13.37
N ILE A 291 -15.41 -10.63 12.72
CA ILE A 291 -14.04 -10.28 12.37
C ILE A 291 -13.58 -9.25 13.39
N GLU A 292 -12.69 -9.64 14.28
CA GLU A 292 -12.08 -8.77 15.28
C GLU A 292 -10.78 -8.17 14.73
N ASP A 293 -10.67 -6.83 14.71
CA ASP A 293 -9.46 -6.11 14.36
C ASP A 293 -8.74 -5.64 15.64
N GLY A 294 -7.64 -6.30 15.97
CA GLY A 294 -6.87 -6.09 17.20
C GLY A 294 -5.56 -5.33 17.00
N PHE A 295 -5.44 -4.47 15.98
CA PHE A 295 -4.16 -3.88 15.58
C PHE A 295 -3.50 -2.96 16.62
N ASN A 296 -4.25 -2.40 17.58
CA ASN A 296 -3.75 -1.44 18.58
C ASN A 296 -3.55 -2.04 19.98
N GLU A 297 -3.70 -3.32 20.18
CA GLU A 297 -3.68 -3.92 21.51
C GLU A 297 -2.38 -3.72 22.28
N GLU A 298 -1.24 -3.66 21.59
CA GLU A 298 0.09 -3.45 22.18
C GLU A 298 0.37 -2.00 22.56
N LEU A 299 -0.44 -1.04 22.10
CA LEU A 299 -0.27 0.40 22.35
C LEU A 299 -0.95 0.85 23.65
N ARG A 300 -1.06 -0.04 24.63
CA ARG A 300 -1.65 0.27 25.93
C ARG A 300 -0.74 1.14 26.79
N TYR A 301 -1.22 2.33 27.14
CA TYR A 301 -0.51 3.27 28.03
C TYR A 301 -0.89 3.11 29.51
N SER A 302 -2.09 2.56 29.80
CA SER A 302 -2.61 2.38 31.18
C SER A 302 -3.66 1.26 31.22
N GLY A 303 -4.06 0.85 32.42
CA GLY A 303 -5.07 -0.19 32.63
C GLY A 303 -4.54 -1.62 32.49
N SER A 304 -5.44 -2.60 32.51
CA SER A 304 -5.16 -4.03 32.34
C SER A 304 -5.51 -4.48 30.91
N HIS A 305 -4.88 -5.60 30.49
CA HIS A 305 -5.27 -6.27 29.25
C HIS A 305 -6.72 -6.78 29.37
N VAL A 306 -7.49 -6.61 28.32
CA VAL A 306 -8.81 -7.22 28.15
C VAL A 306 -8.64 -8.29 27.07
N SER A 307 -8.96 -9.54 27.39
CA SER A 307 -8.86 -10.65 26.43
C SER A 307 -9.75 -10.40 25.21
N PRO A 308 -9.29 -10.83 24.03
CA PRO A 308 -10.05 -10.73 22.79
C PRO A 308 -11.33 -11.59 22.85
#